data_42bd249ed3f785bf4436edb9407f4285
#
_entry.id   42bd249ed3f785bf4436edb9407f4285
#
_cell.length_a   1.000
_cell.length_b   1.000
_cell.length_c   1.000
_cell.angle_alpha   90.00
_cell.angle_beta   90.00
_cell.angle_gamma   90.00
#
_symmetry.space_group_name_H-M   'P 1'
#
loop_
_entity.id
_entity.type
_entity.pdbx_description
1 polymer ?
#
loop_
_entity_poly.entity_id
_entity_poly.type
_entity_poly.pdbx_seq_one_letter_code
_entity_poly.pdbx_strand_id
1 'polypeptide(L)'
;MCIRDSISTNPQLEELTRKVRAGLGDKQVFRKNKQTLLPYVTPAGIFSYCKEQCMQVPSGLFVIDIDELASTEEAAMWRDRLFADEVLHPVLSFVSPGNQGVKLFIPYRINPFLSVEESFDNALHTAWEYLEWKYELKVDRANADLSRACFLSHDGEAKINNHKY
;
A
#
# COMPACT_ATOMS: atom_id res chain seq x y z
N MET A 1 -12.22 10.44 -10.48
CA MET A 1 -12.37 10.11 -9.04
C MET A 1 -10.97 9.85 -8.52
N CYS A 2 -10.53 10.56 -7.49
CA CYS A 2 -9.21 10.38 -6.91
C CYS A 2 -9.20 9.10 -6.03
N ILE A 3 -8.09 8.37 -5.98
CA ILE A 3 -7.93 7.17 -5.11
C ILE A 3 -8.30 7.51 -3.64
N ARG A 4 -7.97 8.72 -3.18
CA ARG A 4 -8.38 9.24 -1.87
C ARG A 4 -9.88 9.13 -1.64
N ASP A 5 -10.67 9.75 -2.53
CA ASP A 5 -12.12 9.81 -2.36
C ASP A 5 -12.71 8.40 -2.40
N SER A 6 -12.07 7.50 -3.16
CA SER A 6 -12.45 6.08 -3.18
C SER A 6 -12.19 5.40 -1.83
N ILE A 7 -11.04 5.64 -1.19
CA ILE A 7 -10.67 4.96 0.06
C ILE A 7 -11.46 5.50 1.25
N SER A 8 -11.64 6.83 1.35
CA SER A 8 -12.19 7.46 2.56
C SER A 8 -13.70 7.68 2.52
N THR A 9 -14.31 7.80 1.35
CA THR A 9 -15.71 8.25 1.25
C THR A 9 -16.60 7.42 0.33
N ASN A 10 -16.05 6.40 -0.37
CA ASN A 10 -16.85 5.60 -1.29
C ASN A 10 -17.66 4.53 -0.54
N PRO A 11 -19.02 4.63 -0.50
CA PRO A 11 -19.85 3.71 0.24
C PRO A 11 -19.84 2.28 -0.35
N GLN A 12 -19.56 2.15 -1.65
CA GLN A 12 -19.44 0.83 -2.27
C GLN A 12 -18.16 0.13 -1.78
N LEU A 13 -17.03 0.84 -1.70
CA LEU A 13 -15.80 0.29 -1.17
C LEU A 13 -15.93 -0.04 0.32
N GLU A 14 -16.64 0.78 1.09
CA GLU A 14 -16.95 0.50 2.50
C GLU A 14 -17.71 -0.82 2.65
N GLU A 15 -18.77 -1.02 1.89
CA GLU A 15 -19.56 -2.26 1.91
C GLU A 15 -18.74 -3.49 1.49
N LEU A 16 -17.92 -3.38 0.43
CA LEU A 16 -17.03 -4.45 -0.01
C LEU A 16 -15.99 -4.79 1.05
N THR A 17 -15.41 -3.78 1.67
CA THR A 17 -14.43 -3.94 2.77
C THR A 17 -15.06 -4.63 3.96
N ARG A 18 -16.29 -4.25 4.33
CA ARG A 18 -17.05 -4.88 5.41
C ARG A 18 -17.31 -6.38 5.12
N LYS A 19 -17.68 -6.72 3.89
CA LYS A 19 -17.84 -8.13 3.46
C LYS A 19 -16.57 -8.95 3.55
N VAL A 20 -15.44 -8.35 3.14
CA VAL A 20 -14.14 -9.01 3.23
C VAL A 20 -13.74 -9.24 4.69
N ARG A 21 -13.94 -8.24 5.55
CA ARG A 21 -13.63 -8.33 6.99
C ARG A 21 -14.53 -9.31 7.75
N ALA A 22 -15.74 -9.53 7.30
CA ALA A 22 -16.61 -10.58 7.85
C ALA A 22 -16.03 -12.01 7.69
N GLY A 23 -15.10 -12.20 6.76
CA GLY A 23 -14.39 -13.47 6.53
C GLY A 23 -13.09 -13.64 7.32
N LEU A 24 -12.72 -12.69 8.22
CA LEU A 24 -11.44 -12.74 8.95
C LEU A 24 -11.26 -14.00 9.84
N GLY A 25 -12.34 -14.63 10.26
CA GLY A 25 -12.30 -15.88 11.03
C GLY A 25 -11.85 -17.12 10.23
N ASP A 26 -11.86 -17.05 8.89
CA ASP A 26 -11.41 -18.10 8.00
C ASP A 26 -10.43 -17.52 6.95
N LYS A 27 -9.18 -17.93 7.05
CA LYS A 27 -8.08 -17.41 6.18
C LYS A 27 -8.34 -17.65 4.68
N GLN A 28 -8.98 -18.76 4.32
CA GLN A 28 -9.28 -19.07 2.92
C GLN A 28 -10.42 -18.19 2.40
N VAL A 29 -11.49 -18.06 3.19
CA VAL A 29 -12.63 -17.18 2.89
C VAL A 29 -12.18 -15.73 2.77
N PHE A 30 -11.39 -15.25 3.73
CA PHE A 30 -10.85 -13.90 3.70
C PHE A 30 -10.02 -13.65 2.43
N ARG A 31 -9.08 -14.55 2.10
CA ARG A 31 -8.24 -14.42 0.91
C ARG A 31 -9.06 -14.41 -0.38
N LYS A 32 -10.02 -15.33 -0.51
CA LYS A 32 -10.93 -15.38 -1.66
C LYS A 32 -11.74 -14.09 -1.79
N ASN A 33 -12.38 -13.64 -0.71
CA ASN A 33 -13.19 -12.43 -0.71
C ASN A 33 -12.34 -11.19 -1.06
N LYS A 34 -11.14 -11.06 -0.50
CA LYS A 34 -10.21 -9.98 -0.84
C LYS A 34 -9.91 -9.94 -2.34
N GLN A 35 -9.61 -11.08 -2.95
CA GLN A 35 -9.26 -11.17 -4.36
C GLN A 35 -10.44 -10.95 -5.31
N THR A 36 -11.66 -11.29 -4.90
CA THR A 36 -12.83 -11.24 -5.78
C THR A 36 -13.68 -9.98 -5.62
N LEU A 37 -13.62 -9.33 -4.45
CA LEU A 37 -14.48 -8.20 -4.12
C LEU A 37 -13.76 -6.85 -4.15
N LEU A 38 -12.50 -6.79 -3.70
CA LEU A 38 -11.81 -5.51 -3.60
C LEU A 38 -11.18 -5.09 -4.93
N PRO A 39 -11.28 -3.80 -5.27
CA PRO A 39 -10.48 -3.24 -6.34
C PRO A 39 -9.00 -3.22 -5.95
N TYR A 40 -8.13 -3.22 -6.95
CA TYR A 40 -6.69 -3.08 -6.74
C TYR A 40 -6.10 -2.05 -7.71
N VAL A 41 -4.92 -1.56 -7.35
CA VAL A 41 -4.08 -0.71 -8.19
C VAL A 41 -2.68 -1.30 -8.28
N THR A 42 -1.92 -0.89 -9.28
CA THR A 42 -0.49 -1.17 -9.43
C THR A 42 0.29 0.11 -9.10
N PRO A 43 0.78 0.29 -7.85
CA PRO A 43 1.33 1.57 -7.39
C PRO A 43 2.53 2.05 -8.21
N ALA A 44 3.39 1.12 -8.66
CA ALA A 44 4.64 1.46 -9.35
C ALA A 44 4.46 1.98 -10.78
N GLY A 45 3.28 1.83 -11.38
CA GLY A 45 3.08 2.33 -12.74
C GLY A 45 1.81 1.86 -13.44
N ILE A 46 1.73 2.20 -14.71
CA ILE A 46 0.69 1.74 -15.64
C ILE A 46 1.23 0.53 -16.40
N PHE A 47 0.44 -0.54 -16.42
CA PHE A 47 0.78 -1.80 -17.07
C PHE A 47 -0.31 -2.20 -18.07
N SER A 48 0.08 -2.71 -19.24
CA SER A 48 -0.87 -3.33 -20.17
C SER A 48 -1.36 -4.69 -19.67
N TYR A 49 -0.55 -5.35 -18.85
CA TYR A 49 -0.86 -6.56 -18.12
C TYR A 49 -0.05 -6.58 -16.83
N CYS A 50 -0.55 -7.18 -15.76
CA CYS A 50 0.09 -7.19 -14.43
C CYS A 50 1.36 -8.09 -14.42
N LYS A 51 2.40 -7.65 -15.14
CA LYS A 51 3.75 -8.24 -15.22
C LYS A 51 4.76 -7.12 -15.43
N GLU A 52 5.95 -7.22 -14.87
CA GLU A 52 7.00 -6.19 -14.91
C GLU A 52 7.34 -5.76 -16.34
N GLN A 53 7.57 -6.72 -17.24
CA GLN A 53 7.88 -6.45 -18.64
C GLN A 53 6.74 -5.79 -19.42
N CYS A 54 5.55 -5.65 -18.83
CA CYS A 54 4.39 -5.00 -19.43
C CYS A 54 4.19 -3.58 -18.91
N MET A 55 5.15 -3.02 -18.17
CA MET A 55 5.12 -1.63 -17.71
C MET A 55 5.17 -0.68 -18.93
N GLN A 56 4.24 0.27 -18.95
CA GLN A 56 4.18 1.32 -19.96
C GLN A 56 4.68 2.66 -19.44
N VAL A 57 4.30 3.01 -18.20
CA VAL A 57 4.69 4.28 -17.57
C VAL A 57 4.97 4.05 -16.10
N PRO A 58 6.19 4.31 -15.61
CA PRO A 58 6.47 4.28 -14.18
C PRO A 58 5.84 5.47 -13.47
N SER A 59 5.37 5.26 -12.25
CA SER A 59 4.74 6.29 -11.42
C SER A 59 5.72 7.05 -10.52
N GLY A 60 6.86 6.44 -10.19
CA GLY A 60 7.73 6.91 -9.12
C GLY A 60 7.15 6.65 -7.72
N LEU A 61 6.27 5.64 -7.56
CA LEU A 61 5.71 5.22 -6.29
C LEU A 61 5.98 3.74 -6.04
N PHE A 62 6.11 3.36 -4.78
CA PHE A 62 6.02 1.97 -4.34
C PHE A 62 5.08 1.85 -3.14
N VAL A 63 4.64 0.64 -2.85
CA VAL A 63 3.83 0.33 -1.67
C VAL A 63 4.63 -0.46 -0.67
N ILE A 64 4.53 -0.08 0.61
CA ILE A 64 4.97 -0.89 1.74
C ILE A 64 3.75 -1.43 2.47
N ASP A 65 3.80 -2.71 2.78
CA ASP A 65 2.84 -3.41 3.62
C ASP A 65 3.47 -3.69 4.99
N ILE A 66 2.80 -3.24 6.05
CA ILE A 66 3.07 -3.60 7.43
C ILE A 66 1.90 -4.45 7.88
N ASP A 67 2.15 -5.69 8.17
CA ASP A 67 1.14 -6.68 8.55
C ASP A 67 1.36 -7.19 9.98
N GLU A 68 0.46 -8.02 10.46
CA GLU A 68 0.55 -8.72 11.77
C GLU A 68 0.62 -7.78 12.98
N LEU A 69 0.01 -6.59 12.90
CA LEU A 69 -0.17 -5.71 14.05
C LEU A 69 -1.20 -6.31 15.03
N ALA A 70 -1.08 -5.98 16.31
CA ALA A 70 -1.86 -6.61 17.36
C ALA A 70 -3.36 -6.27 17.31
N SER A 71 -3.72 -5.07 16.80
CA SER A 71 -5.12 -4.62 16.73
C SER A 71 -5.37 -3.60 15.60
N THR A 72 -6.63 -3.31 15.37
CA THR A 72 -7.06 -2.23 14.45
C THR A 72 -6.64 -0.85 14.98
N GLU A 73 -6.66 -0.65 16.29
CA GLU A 73 -6.24 0.60 16.94
C GLU A 73 -4.73 0.82 16.75
N GLU A 74 -3.95 -0.24 16.85
CA GLU A 74 -2.51 -0.18 16.58
C GLU A 74 -2.26 0.13 15.09
N ALA A 75 -3.00 -0.48 14.19
CA ALA A 75 -2.91 -0.17 12.76
C ALA A 75 -3.26 1.29 12.47
N ALA A 76 -4.30 1.85 13.09
CA ALA A 76 -4.66 3.26 12.97
C ALA A 76 -3.56 4.18 13.52
N MET A 77 -2.98 3.87 14.65
CA MET A 77 -1.87 4.61 15.23
C MET A 77 -0.64 4.59 14.30
N TRP A 78 -0.28 3.44 13.75
CA TRP A 78 0.84 3.33 12.82
C TRP A 78 0.55 4.03 11.49
N ARG A 79 -0.68 3.96 10.95
CA ARG A 79 -1.10 4.72 9.77
C ARG A 79 -0.77 6.21 9.93
N ASP A 80 -1.16 6.81 11.05
CA ASP A 80 -0.98 8.24 11.31
C ASP A 80 0.50 8.59 11.57
N ARG A 81 1.17 7.77 12.38
CA ARG A 81 2.58 7.99 12.73
C ARG A 81 3.51 7.89 11.54
N LEU A 82 3.32 6.87 10.70
CA LEU A 82 4.15 6.68 9.51
C LEU A 82 3.85 7.70 8.41
N PHE A 83 2.59 8.14 8.30
CA PHE A 83 2.24 9.22 7.38
C PHE A 83 2.96 10.54 7.69
N ALA A 84 3.23 10.79 8.96
CA ALA A 84 3.95 11.98 9.43
C ALA A 84 5.49 11.85 9.33
N ASP A 85 6.01 10.73 8.79
CA ASP A 85 7.46 10.52 8.67
C ASP A 85 8.09 11.48 7.66
N GLU A 86 9.07 12.26 8.14
CA GLU A 86 9.75 13.31 7.35
C GLU A 86 10.85 12.78 6.41
N VAL A 87 11.14 11.48 6.43
CA VAL A 87 12.11 10.85 5.52
C VAL A 87 11.40 10.14 4.39
N LEU A 88 10.37 9.36 4.71
CA LEU A 88 9.61 8.60 3.72
C LEU A 88 8.61 9.46 2.94
N HIS A 89 8.07 10.51 3.56
CA HIS A 89 7.05 11.40 2.98
C HIS A 89 5.91 10.65 2.26
N PRO A 90 5.20 9.73 2.90
CA PRO A 90 4.17 8.97 2.21
C PRO A 90 3.10 9.88 1.60
N VAL A 91 2.65 9.55 0.41
CA VAL A 91 1.56 10.29 -0.27
C VAL A 91 0.20 9.74 0.10
N LEU A 92 0.13 8.50 0.57
CA LEU A 92 -1.08 7.84 1.01
C LEU A 92 -0.75 6.83 2.11
N SER A 93 -1.57 6.81 3.16
CA SER A 93 -1.53 5.80 4.22
C SER A 93 -2.94 5.39 4.61
N PHE A 94 -3.21 4.10 4.71
CA PHE A 94 -4.50 3.56 5.10
C PHE A 94 -4.40 2.18 5.74
N VAL A 95 -5.39 1.82 6.55
CA VAL A 95 -5.49 0.51 7.18
C VAL A 95 -5.81 -0.56 6.15
N SER A 96 -5.08 -1.66 6.19
CA SER A 96 -5.19 -2.77 5.24
C SER A 96 -6.56 -3.47 5.30
N PRO A 97 -6.93 -4.26 4.28
CA PRO A 97 -8.17 -5.05 4.30
C PRO A 97 -8.32 -5.96 5.52
N GLY A 98 -7.21 -6.42 6.08
CA GLY A 98 -7.18 -7.31 7.26
C GLY A 98 -7.36 -6.62 8.61
N ASN A 99 -7.53 -5.31 8.67
CA ASN A 99 -7.61 -4.51 9.89
C ASN A 99 -6.34 -4.44 10.77
N GLN A 100 -5.42 -5.35 10.61
CA GLN A 100 -4.20 -5.48 11.42
C GLN A 100 -2.95 -5.21 10.60
N GLY A 101 -3.04 -4.23 9.70
CA GLY A 101 -1.92 -3.80 8.87
C GLY A 101 -2.12 -2.42 8.30
N VAL A 102 -1.05 -1.86 7.79
CA VAL A 102 -1.01 -0.52 7.17
C VAL A 102 -0.36 -0.60 5.80
N LYS A 103 -0.92 0.13 4.85
CA LYS A 103 -0.35 0.31 3.53
C LYS A 103 0.11 1.75 3.35
N LEU A 104 1.35 1.90 2.89
CA LEU A 104 1.99 3.19 2.64
C LEU A 104 2.37 3.29 1.18
N PHE A 105 1.96 4.35 0.50
CA PHE A 105 2.44 4.68 -0.84
C PHE A 105 3.52 5.74 -0.69
N ILE A 106 4.73 5.40 -1.10
CA ILE A 106 5.92 6.21 -0.87
C ILE A 106 6.50 6.63 -2.22
N PRO A 107 6.79 7.93 -2.42
CA PRO A 107 7.41 8.42 -3.63
C PRO A 107 8.92 8.14 -3.63
N TYR A 108 9.46 7.86 -4.82
CA TYR A 108 10.90 7.79 -5.04
C TYR A 108 11.30 8.46 -6.36
N ARG A 109 12.54 8.81 -6.47
CA ARG A 109 13.09 9.34 -7.73
C ARG A 109 13.69 8.22 -8.56
N ILE A 110 13.26 8.12 -9.80
CA ILE A 110 13.87 7.23 -10.78
C ILE A 110 15.24 7.83 -11.14
N ASN A 111 16.31 7.06 -10.90
CA ASN A 111 17.66 7.48 -11.19
C ASN A 111 17.90 7.37 -12.71
N PRO A 112 18.29 8.47 -13.41
CA PRO A 112 18.50 8.45 -14.87
C PRO A 112 19.68 7.56 -15.31
N PHE A 113 20.52 7.12 -14.38
CA PHE A 113 21.67 6.25 -14.66
C PHE A 113 21.39 4.76 -14.37
N LEU A 114 20.19 4.43 -13.90
CA LEU A 114 19.75 3.07 -13.58
C LEU A 114 18.48 2.75 -14.36
N SER A 115 18.17 1.47 -14.48
CA SER A 115 16.84 1.05 -14.93
C SER A 115 15.75 1.46 -13.93
N VAL A 116 14.49 1.45 -14.39
CA VAL A 116 13.34 1.68 -13.51
C VAL A 116 13.28 0.63 -12.40
N GLU A 117 13.55 -0.63 -12.74
CA GLU A 117 13.59 -1.76 -11.83
C GLU A 117 14.66 -1.58 -10.75
N GLU A 118 15.90 -1.29 -11.14
CA GLU A 118 17.00 -1.03 -10.19
C GLU A 118 16.71 0.18 -9.29
N SER A 119 16.12 1.23 -9.83
CA SER A 119 15.74 2.41 -9.05
C SER A 119 14.64 2.09 -8.04
N PHE A 120 13.66 1.28 -8.43
CA PHE A 120 12.58 0.79 -7.57
C PHE A 120 13.12 -0.10 -6.45
N ASP A 121 13.92 -1.11 -6.77
CA ASP A 121 14.48 -2.06 -5.81
C ASP A 121 15.35 -1.34 -4.77
N ASN A 122 16.22 -0.44 -5.20
CA ASN A 122 17.06 0.34 -4.29
C ASN A 122 16.22 1.20 -3.33
N ALA A 123 15.19 1.87 -3.83
CA ALA A 123 14.32 2.70 -3.01
C ALA A 123 13.49 1.87 -2.02
N LEU A 124 12.94 0.74 -2.48
CA LEU A 124 12.13 -0.16 -1.67
C LEU A 124 12.95 -0.79 -0.54
N HIS A 125 14.13 -1.34 -0.85
CA HIS A 125 15.01 -1.95 0.15
C HIS A 125 15.49 -0.91 1.19
N THR A 126 15.88 0.28 0.74
CA THR A 126 16.26 1.37 1.66
C THR A 126 15.13 1.76 2.60
N ALA A 127 13.90 1.81 2.10
CA ALA A 127 12.74 2.13 2.93
C ALA A 127 12.42 1.01 3.94
N TRP A 128 12.57 -0.26 3.57
CA TRP A 128 12.42 -1.38 4.50
C TRP A 128 13.44 -1.33 5.64
N GLU A 129 14.73 -1.16 5.32
CA GLU A 129 15.80 -1.04 6.31
C GLU A 129 15.58 0.15 7.25
N TYR A 130 15.13 1.29 6.70
CA TYR A 130 14.81 2.47 7.48
C TYR A 130 13.66 2.22 8.47
N LEU A 131 12.57 1.59 8.04
CA LEU A 131 11.42 1.29 8.89
C LEU A 131 11.77 0.29 10.01
N GLU A 132 12.54 -0.74 9.69
CA GLU A 132 13.01 -1.71 10.65
C GLU A 132 13.97 -1.08 11.67
N TRP A 133 14.88 -0.22 11.21
CA TRP A 133 15.83 0.46 12.09
C TRP A 133 15.19 1.52 12.99
N LYS A 134 14.33 2.37 12.41
CA LYS A 134 13.77 3.52 13.15
C LYS A 134 12.60 3.16 14.04
N TYR A 135 11.77 2.25 13.58
CA TYR A 135 10.49 1.92 14.21
C TYR A 135 10.42 0.50 14.77
N GLU A 136 11.43 -0.32 14.53
CA GLU A 136 11.46 -1.74 14.87
C GLU A 136 10.27 -2.52 14.29
N LEU A 137 9.73 -2.03 13.16
CA LEU A 137 8.59 -2.63 12.48
C LEU A 137 9.04 -3.75 11.55
N LYS A 138 8.36 -4.88 11.63
CA LYS A 138 8.49 -5.94 10.63
C LYS A 138 7.72 -5.57 9.37
N VAL A 139 8.42 -5.37 8.25
CA VAL A 139 7.80 -5.13 6.95
C VAL A 139 7.59 -6.44 6.18
N ASP A 140 6.47 -6.55 5.44
CA ASP A 140 6.28 -7.67 4.52
C ASP A 140 7.16 -7.50 3.28
N ARG A 141 8.20 -8.34 3.18
CA ARG A 141 9.14 -8.35 2.05
C ARG A 141 8.73 -9.28 0.91
N ALA A 142 7.60 -9.98 1.05
CA ALA A 142 7.06 -10.81 -0.02
C ALA A 142 6.50 -9.95 -1.16
N ASN A 143 6.58 -10.47 -2.38
CA ASN A 143 6.02 -9.81 -3.56
C ASN A 143 6.54 -8.38 -3.77
N ALA A 144 7.83 -8.21 -3.77
CA ALA A 144 8.53 -6.93 -3.94
C ALA A 144 8.68 -6.50 -5.41
N ASP A 145 7.91 -7.05 -6.32
CA ASP A 145 8.01 -6.75 -7.75
C ASP A 145 7.26 -5.47 -8.16
N LEU A 146 7.71 -4.87 -9.26
CA LEU A 146 7.12 -3.65 -9.83
C LEU A 146 5.63 -3.80 -10.17
N SER A 147 5.20 -4.99 -10.59
CA SER A 147 3.82 -5.25 -11.00
C SER A 147 2.88 -5.56 -9.84
N ARG A 148 3.37 -5.46 -8.60
CA ARG A 148 2.59 -5.78 -7.40
C ARG A 148 1.25 -5.08 -7.37
N ALA A 149 0.19 -5.87 -7.26
CA ALA A 149 -1.16 -5.37 -7.04
C ALA A 149 -1.38 -5.03 -5.56
N CYS A 150 -1.88 -3.84 -5.30
CA CYS A 150 -2.28 -3.38 -3.98
C CYS A 150 -3.80 -3.31 -3.88
N PHE A 151 -4.42 -4.18 -3.09
CA PHE A 151 -5.85 -4.12 -2.84
C PHE A 151 -6.20 -2.91 -2.00
N LEU A 152 -7.23 -2.17 -2.44
CA LEU A 152 -7.76 -1.01 -1.73
C LEU A 152 -8.83 -1.45 -0.75
N SER A 153 -8.82 -0.88 0.45
CA SER A 153 -9.86 -1.03 1.48
C SER A 153 -10.39 0.32 1.90
N HIS A 154 -11.62 0.38 2.34
CA HIS A 154 -12.17 1.59 2.94
C HIS A 154 -11.49 1.86 4.30
N ASP A 155 -11.03 3.08 4.45
CA ASP A 155 -10.54 3.67 5.69
C ASP A 155 -10.96 5.14 5.71
N GLY A 156 -11.97 5.47 6.53
CA GLY A 156 -12.51 6.83 6.64
C GLY A 156 -11.50 7.87 7.13
N GLU A 157 -10.43 7.40 7.79
CA GLU A 157 -9.34 8.23 8.32
C GLU A 157 -8.04 8.14 7.50
N ALA A 158 -8.11 7.57 6.29
CA ALA A 158 -6.95 7.48 5.41
C ALA A 158 -6.26 8.83 5.24
N LYS A 159 -4.94 8.83 5.33
CA LYS A 159 -4.12 10.04 5.20
C LYS A 159 -3.62 10.18 3.77
N ILE A 160 -3.67 11.40 3.26
CA ILE A 160 -3.17 11.71 1.93
C ILE A 160 -2.43 13.03 1.91
N ASN A 161 -1.33 13.08 1.19
CA ASN A 161 -0.58 14.28 0.92
C ASN A 161 -0.94 14.82 -0.47
N ASN A 162 -1.48 16.03 -0.53
CA ASN A 162 -1.91 16.69 -1.78
C ASN A 162 -0.77 17.45 -2.48
N HIS A 163 0.48 17.34 -2.01
CA HIS A 163 1.58 17.97 -2.70
C HIS A 163 1.77 17.32 -4.07
N LYS A 164 1.69 18.11 -5.13
CA LYS A 164 2.07 17.70 -6.49
C LYS A 164 3.57 17.46 -6.49
N TYR A 165 3.97 16.24 -6.80
CA TYR A 165 5.37 15.88 -7.07
C TYR A 165 5.73 16.20 -8.52
#